data_c276a1e0ed75653d79918d9813c6b484
#
_entry.id   c276a1e0ed75653d79918d9813c6b484
#
_cell.length_a   1.000
_cell.length_b   1.000
_cell.length_c   1.000
_cell.angle_alpha   90.00
_cell.angle_beta   90.00
_cell.angle_gamma   90.00
#
_symmetry.space_group_name_H-M   'P 1'
#
loop_
_entity.id
_entity.type
_entity.pdbx_description
1 polymer ?
#
loop_
_entity_poly.entity_id
_entity_poly.type
_entity_poly.pdbx_seq_one_letter_code
_entity_poly.pdbx_strand_id
1 'polypeptide(L)'
;MKNKGKAMRNMLLGMLGAAVCMAAMWLSFAYGKDNDRNGLIMSNWPKMPMIRFELSIIFVAFGVPLYYLGAKEMVKAIRLSRRRKSINDLRMARLFDMCMHLSVIGLVFIQGVLVAIAIVYKLLFGTKLMGADIIYVVESLFYYFAIPVFAYLVFSLAGTSISFMYFIINERVKVSKICLLFNPLVMFGLGELLKLTKIYYLVDFAAAMIPFGFLLMLAAGMVHVAKMPVARRRRRTE
;
A
#
# COMPACT_ATOMS: atom_id res chain seq x y z
N MET A 1 19.50 -9.56 16.23
CA MET A 1 18.58 -8.41 16.47
C MET A 1 18.44 -8.16 17.96
N LYS A 2 18.82 -6.97 18.48
CA LYS A 2 18.85 -6.70 19.95
C LYS A 2 17.47 -6.76 20.63
N ASN A 3 16.40 -6.47 19.94
CA ASN A 3 15.05 -6.47 20.53
C ASN A 3 14.03 -7.08 19.53
N LYS A 4 14.03 -8.41 19.44
CA LYS A 4 13.19 -9.18 18.53
C LYS A 4 11.68 -9.01 18.86
N GLY A 5 11.32 -9.01 20.15
CA GLY A 5 9.93 -8.85 20.58
C GLY A 5 9.35 -7.50 20.16
N LYS A 6 10.10 -6.40 20.34
CA LYS A 6 9.67 -5.07 19.88
C LYS A 6 9.48 -5.02 18.36
N ALA A 7 10.39 -5.62 17.59
CA ALA A 7 10.28 -5.64 16.14
C ALA A 7 9.05 -6.44 15.68
N MET A 8 8.77 -7.59 16.27
CA MET A 8 7.57 -8.37 15.97
C MET A 8 6.29 -7.59 16.29
N ARG A 9 6.23 -6.93 17.48
CA ARG A 9 5.10 -6.07 17.85
C ARG A 9 4.89 -4.95 16.84
N ASN A 10 5.96 -4.24 16.46
CA ASN A 10 5.87 -3.15 15.49
C ASN A 10 5.44 -3.64 14.10
N MET A 11 5.85 -4.84 13.68
CA MET A 11 5.38 -5.44 12.45
C MET A 11 3.90 -5.82 12.51
N LEU A 12 3.41 -6.36 13.64
CA LEU A 12 1.99 -6.61 13.85
C LEU A 12 1.17 -5.30 13.77
N LEU A 13 1.64 -4.23 14.42
CA LEU A 13 1.01 -2.92 14.31
C LEU A 13 1.02 -2.42 12.86
N GLY A 14 2.11 -2.66 12.12
CA GLY A 14 2.20 -2.32 10.70
C GLY A 14 1.21 -3.09 9.84
N MET A 15 1.00 -4.38 10.13
CA MET A 15 -0.02 -5.19 9.45
C MET A 15 -1.43 -4.69 9.76
N LEU A 16 -1.70 -4.33 11.02
CA LEU A 16 -2.96 -3.68 11.40
C LEU A 16 -3.15 -2.36 10.64
N GLY A 17 -2.11 -1.54 10.56
CA GLY A 17 -2.14 -0.30 9.78
C GLY A 17 -2.45 -0.52 8.30
N ALA A 18 -1.84 -1.52 7.67
CA ALA A 18 -2.14 -1.91 6.29
C ALA A 18 -3.60 -2.38 6.13
N ALA A 19 -4.12 -3.15 7.09
CA ALA A 19 -5.52 -3.60 7.09
C ALA A 19 -6.50 -2.40 7.24
N VAL A 20 -6.18 -1.42 8.06
CA VAL A 20 -6.97 -0.19 8.18
C VAL A 20 -6.93 0.60 6.86
N CYS A 21 -5.78 0.69 6.19
CA CYS A 21 -5.68 1.30 4.85
C CYS A 21 -6.47 0.52 3.78
N MET A 22 -6.56 -0.83 3.88
CA MET A 22 -7.45 -1.62 3.03
C MET A 22 -8.91 -1.21 3.20
N ALA A 23 -9.36 -1.10 4.46
CA ALA A 23 -10.73 -0.67 4.77
C ALA A 23 -10.99 0.76 4.25
N ALA A 24 -10.02 1.66 4.38
CA ALA A 24 -10.11 3.02 3.84
C ALA A 24 -10.31 3.04 2.31
N MET A 25 -9.50 2.29 1.58
CA MET A 25 -9.62 2.19 0.13
C MET A 25 -10.93 1.54 -0.29
N TRP A 26 -11.34 0.48 0.40
CA TRP A 26 -12.62 -0.16 0.13
C TRP A 26 -13.81 0.78 0.36
N LEU A 27 -13.80 1.58 1.43
CA LEU A 27 -14.85 2.57 1.71
C LEU A 27 -15.04 3.58 0.58
N SER A 28 -13.95 4.05 -0.02
CA SER A 28 -13.99 5.08 -1.08
C SER A 28 -14.24 4.51 -2.47
N PHE A 29 -13.82 3.27 -2.73
CA PHE A 29 -13.74 2.70 -4.08
C PHE A 29 -14.56 1.41 -4.27
N ALA A 30 -15.34 0.96 -3.29
CA ALA A 30 -16.29 -0.13 -3.49
C ALA A 30 -17.34 0.30 -4.53
N TYR A 31 -17.41 -0.45 -5.62
CA TYR A 31 -18.25 -0.11 -6.77
C TYR A 31 -19.74 -0.39 -6.54
N GLY A 32 -20.05 -1.50 -5.87
CA GLY A 32 -21.43 -1.98 -5.77
C GLY A 32 -21.99 -2.48 -7.10
N LYS A 33 -23.26 -2.87 -7.07
CA LYS A 33 -23.96 -3.49 -8.23
C LYS A 33 -24.23 -2.52 -9.38
N ASP A 34 -24.56 -1.28 -9.05
CA ASP A 34 -25.12 -0.30 -9.98
C ASP A 34 -24.11 0.79 -10.36
N ASN A 35 -22.84 0.41 -10.46
CA ASN A 35 -21.77 1.35 -10.78
C ASN A 35 -21.31 1.17 -12.22
N ASP A 36 -21.76 2.03 -13.11
CA ASP A 36 -21.21 2.17 -14.44
C ASP A 36 -20.00 3.11 -14.39
N ARG A 37 -18.84 2.58 -14.76
CA ARG A 37 -17.63 3.38 -14.87
C ARG A 37 -17.72 4.34 -16.05
N ASN A 38 -17.55 5.61 -15.77
CA ASN A 38 -17.35 6.63 -16.79
C ASN A 38 -15.86 7.02 -16.78
N GLY A 39 -15.01 6.21 -17.45
CA GLY A 39 -13.56 6.39 -17.42
C GLY A 39 -12.95 6.19 -16.03
N LEU A 40 -12.30 7.23 -15.48
CA LEU A 40 -11.70 7.24 -14.15
C LEU A 40 -12.71 7.59 -13.05
N ILE A 41 -13.90 8.08 -13.42
CA ILE A 41 -14.95 8.53 -12.51
C ILE A 41 -15.89 7.37 -12.21
N MET A 42 -16.28 7.23 -10.95
CA MET A 42 -17.30 6.26 -10.55
C MET A 42 -18.68 6.89 -10.54
N SER A 43 -19.61 6.31 -11.28
CA SER A 43 -20.97 6.85 -11.44
C SER A 43 -21.76 6.86 -10.12
N ASN A 44 -21.40 6.03 -9.14
CA ASN A 44 -22.07 5.96 -7.85
C ASN A 44 -21.56 6.95 -6.80
N TRP A 45 -20.44 7.66 -7.03
CA TRP A 45 -19.91 8.63 -6.06
C TRP A 45 -20.93 9.68 -5.58
N PRO A 46 -21.77 10.25 -6.45
CA PRO A 46 -22.82 11.20 -6.01
C PRO A 46 -23.81 10.57 -5.04
N LYS A 47 -24.13 9.29 -5.20
CA LYS A 47 -25.09 8.56 -4.35
C LYS A 47 -24.49 8.05 -3.05
N MET A 48 -23.15 7.94 -2.96
CA MET A 48 -22.48 7.48 -1.75
C MET A 48 -22.66 8.46 -0.59
N PRO A 49 -22.91 7.99 0.66
CA PRO A 49 -22.92 8.86 1.83
C PRO A 49 -21.56 9.53 2.06
N MET A 50 -21.56 10.83 2.40
CA MET A 50 -20.31 11.59 2.66
C MET A 50 -19.46 10.95 3.74
N ILE A 51 -20.08 10.38 4.76
CA ILE A 51 -19.42 9.69 5.86
C ILE A 51 -18.43 8.59 5.41
N ARG A 52 -18.65 7.96 4.24
CA ARG A 52 -17.72 6.95 3.71
C ARG A 52 -16.39 7.58 3.32
N PHE A 53 -16.41 8.76 2.71
CA PHE A 53 -15.22 9.51 2.34
C PHE A 53 -14.49 10.04 3.56
N GLU A 54 -15.22 10.57 4.54
CA GLU A 54 -14.67 11.06 5.81
C GLU A 54 -13.99 9.93 6.60
N LEU A 55 -14.68 8.79 6.78
CA LEU A 55 -14.10 7.61 7.44
C LEU A 55 -12.88 7.08 6.69
N SER A 56 -12.89 7.12 5.37
CA SER A 56 -11.73 6.71 4.58
C SER A 56 -10.49 7.56 4.89
N ILE A 57 -10.63 8.88 4.96
CA ILE A 57 -9.53 9.78 5.34
C ILE A 57 -9.07 9.51 6.77
N ILE A 58 -10.00 9.37 7.71
CA ILE A 58 -9.70 9.07 9.11
C ILE A 58 -8.93 7.76 9.23
N PHE A 59 -9.36 6.70 8.53
CA PHE A 59 -8.70 5.40 8.55
C PHE A 59 -7.28 5.48 8.00
N VAL A 60 -7.04 6.23 6.93
CA VAL A 60 -5.67 6.45 6.43
C VAL A 60 -4.84 7.24 7.43
N ALA A 61 -5.40 8.28 8.05
CA ALA A 61 -4.70 9.08 9.03
C ALA A 61 -4.21 8.25 10.24
N PHE A 62 -4.97 7.24 10.67
CA PHE A 62 -4.56 6.30 11.73
C PHE A 62 -3.77 5.11 11.20
N GLY A 63 -4.13 4.57 10.04
CA GLY A 63 -3.52 3.38 9.46
C GLY A 63 -2.07 3.60 9.04
N VAL A 64 -1.77 4.73 8.41
CA VAL A 64 -0.44 5.01 7.87
C VAL A 64 0.65 5.14 8.95
N PRO A 65 0.46 5.82 10.09
CA PRO A 65 1.43 5.80 11.17
C PRO A 65 1.72 4.40 11.72
N LEU A 66 0.69 3.56 11.84
CA LEU A 66 0.87 2.16 12.25
C LEU A 66 1.63 1.37 11.18
N TYR A 67 1.26 1.52 9.90
CA TYR A 67 1.96 0.90 8.78
C TYR A 67 3.44 1.30 8.75
N TYR A 68 3.76 2.56 9.00
CA TYR A 68 5.14 3.06 9.08
C TYR A 68 5.98 2.32 10.13
N LEU A 69 5.42 1.98 11.29
CA LEU A 69 6.14 1.21 12.31
C LEU A 69 6.59 -0.15 11.77
N GLY A 70 5.72 -0.85 11.05
CA GLY A 70 6.05 -2.13 10.42
C GLY A 70 7.06 -1.98 9.29
N ALA A 71 6.87 -1.00 8.41
CA ALA A 71 7.75 -0.68 7.31
C ALA A 71 9.19 -0.41 7.79
N LYS A 72 9.34 0.40 8.82
CA LYS A 72 10.64 0.73 9.45
C LYS A 72 11.34 -0.52 9.99
N GLU A 73 10.64 -1.42 10.68
CA GLU A 73 11.25 -2.64 11.20
C GLU A 73 11.59 -3.63 10.08
N MET A 74 10.81 -3.68 9.01
CA MET A 74 11.11 -4.50 7.84
C MET A 74 12.37 -4.04 7.12
N VAL A 75 12.51 -2.74 6.85
CA VAL A 75 13.74 -2.15 6.30
C VAL A 75 14.95 -2.50 7.16
N LYS A 76 14.82 -2.35 8.48
CA LYS A 76 15.88 -2.69 9.44
C LYS A 76 16.22 -4.17 9.42
N ALA A 77 15.22 -5.06 9.32
CA ALA A 77 15.43 -6.50 9.22
C ALA A 77 16.23 -6.87 7.96
N ILE A 78 15.85 -6.30 6.81
CA ILE A 78 16.56 -6.49 5.54
C ILE A 78 18.01 -5.97 5.62
N ARG A 79 18.22 -4.79 6.21
CA ARG A 79 19.58 -4.24 6.42
C ARG A 79 20.45 -5.13 7.31
N LEU A 80 19.88 -5.78 8.32
CA LEU A 80 20.59 -6.69 9.24
C LEU A 80 20.85 -8.07 8.64
N SER A 81 20.10 -8.50 7.64
CA SER A 81 20.22 -9.82 6.99
C SER A 81 21.45 -9.95 6.09
N ARG A 82 22.19 -8.89 5.87
CA ARG A 82 23.34 -8.85 4.98
C ARG A 82 24.53 -9.58 5.60
N ARG A 83 24.77 -10.85 5.24
CA ARG A 83 25.94 -11.62 5.68
C ARG A 83 27.25 -11.25 4.94
N ARG A 84 27.17 -10.80 3.70
CA ARG A 84 28.32 -10.29 2.90
C ARG A 84 27.91 -8.97 2.23
N LYS A 85 28.83 -8.00 2.23
CA LYS A 85 28.62 -6.66 1.68
C LYS A 85 28.82 -6.67 0.14
N SER A 86 27.91 -7.29 -0.61
CA SER A 86 27.88 -7.06 -2.05
C SER A 86 27.40 -5.62 -2.32
N ILE A 87 28.02 -4.96 -3.29
CA ILE A 87 27.61 -3.61 -3.74
C ILE A 87 26.14 -3.63 -4.18
N ASN A 88 25.71 -4.70 -4.85
CA ASN A 88 24.32 -4.86 -5.29
C ASN A 88 23.35 -4.98 -4.11
N ASP A 89 23.70 -5.76 -3.07
CA ASP A 89 22.88 -5.85 -1.85
C ASP A 89 22.73 -4.46 -1.17
N LEU A 90 23.76 -3.62 -1.25
CA LEU A 90 23.71 -2.26 -0.70
C LEU A 90 22.77 -1.35 -1.50
N ARG A 91 22.87 -1.39 -2.85
CA ARG A 91 22.01 -0.61 -3.74
C ARG A 91 20.55 -1.02 -3.58
N MET A 92 20.26 -2.32 -3.61
CA MET A 92 18.90 -2.84 -3.46
C MET A 92 18.32 -2.55 -2.08
N ALA A 93 19.12 -2.56 -1.00
CA ALA A 93 18.62 -2.20 0.33
C ALA A 93 18.35 -0.69 0.48
N ARG A 94 19.10 0.17 -0.21
CA ARG A 94 18.78 1.61 -0.28
C ARG A 94 17.53 1.86 -1.09
N LEU A 95 17.39 1.16 -2.24
CA LEU A 95 16.19 1.23 -3.07
C LEU A 95 14.95 0.80 -2.27
N PHE A 96 15.02 -0.36 -1.61
CA PHE A 96 13.92 -0.84 -0.76
C PHE A 96 13.54 0.16 0.33
N ASP A 97 14.54 0.72 1.01
CA ASP A 97 14.34 1.71 2.08
C ASP A 97 13.64 2.97 1.56
N MET A 98 14.14 3.53 0.46
CA MET A 98 13.54 4.70 -0.20
C MET A 98 12.11 4.41 -0.64
N CYS A 99 11.89 3.29 -1.34
CA CYS A 99 10.58 2.93 -1.87
C CYS A 99 9.56 2.63 -0.75
N MET A 100 9.99 2.02 0.37
CA MET A 100 9.13 1.81 1.54
C MET A 100 8.73 3.12 2.22
N HIS A 101 9.62 4.11 2.31
CA HIS A 101 9.26 5.43 2.83
C HIS A 101 8.31 6.17 1.88
N LEU A 102 8.58 6.10 0.56
CA LEU A 102 7.67 6.66 -0.44
C LEU A 102 6.30 5.99 -0.39
N SER A 103 6.22 4.67 -0.14
CA SER A 103 4.92 3.98 -0.03
C SER A 103 4.09 4.49 1.14
N VAL A 104 4.72 4.85 2.25
CA VAL A 104 4.03 5.44 3.41
C VAL A 104 3.46 6.82 3.09
N ILE A 105 4.29 7.70 2.53
CA ILE A 105 3.87 9.07 2.18
C ILE A 105 2.80 9.03 1.09
N GLY A 106 3.02 8.21 0.09
CA GLY A 106 2.15 8.13 -1.06
C GLY A 106 0.78 7.52 -0.78
N LEU A 107 0.66 6.61 0.20
CA LEU A 107 -0.67 6.13 0.63
C LEU A 107 -1.55 7.28 1.11
N VAL A 108 -1.00 8.21 1.92
CA VAL A 108 -1.74 9.40 2.37
C VAL A 108 -2.07 10.30 1.18
N PHE A 109 -1.07 10.58 0.34
CA PHE A 109 -1.24 11.47 -0.80
C PHE A 109 -2.28 10.96 -1.79
N ILE A 110 -2.15 9.69 -2.23
CA ILE A 110 -3.08 9.11 -3.22
C ILE A 110 -4.48 9.04 -2.67
N GLN A 111 -4.65 8.54 -1.45
CA GLN A 111 -5.97 8.43 -0.85
C GLN A 111 -6.61 9.82 -0.67
N GLY A 112 -5.83 10.79 -0.22
CA GLY A 112 -6.29 12.17 -0.06
C GLY A 112 -6.75 12.78 -1.39
N VAL A 113 -5.95 12.65 -2.44
CA VAL A 113 -6.28 13.16 -3.79
C VAL A 113 -7.52 12.48 -4.35
N LEU A 114 -7.57 11.14 -4.32
CA LEU A 114 -8.68 10.40 -4.90
C LEU A 114 -10.00 10.68 -4.16
N VAL A 115 -9.96 10.75 -2.83
CA VAL A 115 -11.15 11.10 -2.04
C VAL A 115 -11.56 12.55 -2.25
N ALA A 116 -10.61 13.49 -2.36
CA ALA A 116 -10.92 14.87 -2.68
C ALA A 116 -11.63 15.00 -4.04
N ILE A 117 -11.14 14.28 -5.05
CA ILE A 117 -11.79 14.27 -6.38
C ILE A 117 -13.22 13.71 -6.30
N ALA A 118 -13.42 12.61 -5.55
CA ALA A 118 -14.75 12.03 -5.36
C ALA A 118 -15.72 12.99 -4.64
N ILE A 119 -15.23 13.73 -3.64
CA ILE A 119 -16.01 14.74 -2.92
C ILE A 119 -16.37 15.91 -3.86
N VAL A 120 -15.40 16.41 -4.63
CA VAL A 120 -15.63 17.49 -5.62
C VAL A 120 -16.71 17.05 -6.62
N TYR A 121 -16.58 15.82 -7.18
CA TYR A 121 -17.58 15.30 -8.09
C TYR A 121 -18.98 15.25 -7.46
N LYS A 122 -19.08 14.74 -6.24
CA LYS A 122 -20.35 14.67 -5.49
C LYS A 122 -20.95 16.06 -5.25
N LEU A 123 -20.14 17.04 -4.87
CA LEU A 123 -20.60 18.41 -4.63
C LEU A 123 -21.07 19.09 -5.92
N LEU A 124 -20.32 18.93 -7.01
CA LEU A 124 -20.67 19.49 -8.31
C LEU A 124 -21.95 18.88 -8.87
N PHE A 125 -22.19 17.58 -8.63
CA PHE A 125 -23.41 16.89 -9.07
C PHE A 125 -24.69 17.47 -8.45
N GLY A 126 -24.59 18.13 -7.29
CA GLY A 126 -25.69 18.86 -6.65
C GLY A 126 -25.90 20.28 -7.16
N THR A 127 -25.08 20.75 -8.10
CA THR A 127 -25.19 22.10 -8.69
C THR A 127 -26.05 22.11 -9.94
N LYS A 128 -26.29 23.32 -10.53
CA LYS A 128 -27.01 23.49 -11.79
C LYS A 128 -26.10 23.29 -13.03
N LEU A 129 -24.87 22.84 -12.86
CA LEU A 129 -23.95 22.58 -13.97
C LEU A 129 -24.44 21.38 -14.81
N MET A 130 -24.18 21.44 -16.11
CA MET A 130 -24.45 20.31 -17.01
C MET A 130 -23.52 19.14 -16.66
N GLY A 131 -24.01 17.92 -16.83
CA GLY A 131 -23.22 16.70 -16.50
C GLY A 131 -21.88 16.63 -17.25
N ALA A 132 -21.81 17.12 -18.50
CA ALA A 132 -20.59 17.19 -19.29
C ALA A 132 -19.53 18.11 -18.66
N ASP A 133 -19.93 19.26 -18.12
CA ASP A 133 -19.04 20.24 -17.50
C ASP A 133 -18.45 19.65 -16.19
N ILE A 134 -19.29 18.93 -15.43
CA ILE A 134 -18.85 18.26 -14.19
C ILE A 134 -17.79 17.21 -14.51
N ILE A 135 -18.04 16.37 -15.52
CA ILE A 135 -17.09 15.32 -15.95
C ILE A 135 -15.78 15.96 -16.41
N TYR A 136 -15.84 17.02 -17.21
CA TYR A 136 -14.66 17.73 -17.69
C TYR A 136 -13.79 18.28 -16.53
N VAL A 137 -14.40 18.91 -15.52
CA VAL A 137 -13.68 19.42 -14.34
C VAL A 137 -13.01 18.30 -13.59
N VAL A 138 -13.71 17.20 -13.35
CA VAL A 138 -13.20 16.07 -12.58
C VAL A 138 -12.09 15.31 -13.33
N GLU A 139 -12.24 15.09 -14.63
CA GLU A 139 -11.19 14.50 -15.47
C GLU A 139 -9.94 15.39 -15.51
N SER A 140 -10.11 16.72 -15.61
CA SER A 140 -8.99 17.65 -15.56
C SER A 140 -8.21 17.52 -14.25
N LEU A 141 -8.88 17.36 -13.10
CA LEU A 141 -8.21 17.11 -11.82
C LEU A 141 -7.40 15.80 -11.84
N PHE A 142 -7.94 14.72 -12.42
CA PHE A 142 -7.18 13.48 -12.59
C PHE A 142 -5.91 13.67 -13.43
N TYR A 143 -6.00 14.43 -14.52
CA TYR A 143 -4.83 14.72 -15.37
C TYR A 143 -3.76 15.50 -14.63
N TYR A 144 -4.11 16.50 -13.83
CA TYR A 144 -3.14 17.25 -13.03
C TYR A 144 -2.40 16.38 -12.02
N PHE A 145 -3.07 15.38 -11.44
CA PHE A 145 -2.46 14.47 -10.47
C PHE A 145 -1.90 13.19 -11.10
N ALA A 146 -2.07 12.96 -12.40
CA ALA A 146 -1.66 11.72 -13.07
C ALA A 146 -0.15 11.45 -12.93
N ILE A 147 0.70 12.46 -13.16
CA ILE A 147 2.16 12.31 -13.10
C ILE A 147 2.63 11.93 -11.68
N PRO A 148 2.29 12.68 -10.60
CA PRO A 148 2.73 12.31 -9.26
C PRO A 148 2.12 10.98 -8.78
N VAL A 149 0.89 10.64 -9.17
CA VAL A 149 0.27 9.34 -8.86
C VAL A 149 1.00 8.21 -9.57
N PHE A 150 1.30 8.37 -10.87
CA PHE A 150 2.05 7.37 -11.64
C PHE A 150 3.47 7.18 -11.09
N ALA A 151 4.18 8.26 -10.80
CA ALA A 151 5.50 8.20 -10.18
C ALA A 151 5.45 7.43 -8.84
N TYR A 152 4.45 7.72 -8.00
CA TYR A 152 4.26 6.97 -6.78
C TYR A 152 4.02 5.48 -7.05
N LEU A 153 3.14 5.11 -7.96
CA LEU A 153 2.86 3.71 -8.28
C LEU A 153 4.13 2.98 -8.73
N VAL A 154 4.93 3.60 -9.60
CA VAL A 154 6.20 3.00 -10.07
C VAL A 154 7.18 2.82 -8.91
N PHE A 155 7.45 3.85 -8.13
CA PHE A 155 8.43 3.76 -7.04
C PHE A 155 7.94 2.93 -5.86
N SER A 156 6.70 3.11 -5.41
CA SER A 156 6.20 2.39 -4.24
C SER A 156 5.82 0.95 -4.55
N LEU A 157 5.11 0.67 -5.65
CA LEU A 157 4.72 -0.69 -5.99
C LEU A 157 5.88 -1.47 -6.62
N ALA A 158 6.41 -0.99 -7.74
CA ALA A 158 7.45 -1.73 -8.46
C ALA A 158 8.77 -1.73 -7.69
N GLY A 159 9.25 -0.57 -7.23
CA GLY A 159 10.52 -0.47 -6.53
C GLY A 159 10.56 -1.29 -5.23
N THR A 160 9.50 -1.22 -4.42
CA THR A 160 9.39 -2.02 -3.19
C THR A 160 9.31 -3.52 -3.51
N SER A 161 8.47 -3.91 -4.47
CA SER A 161 8.26 -5.31 -4.83
C SER A 161 9.50 -5.94 -5.44
N ILE A 162 10.13 -5.31 -6.43
CA ILE A 162 11.34 -5.81 -7.09
C ILE A 162 12.47 -5.97 -6.08
N SER A 163 12.66 -4.99 -5.21
CA SER A 163 13.68 -5.06 -4.17
C SER A 163 13.41 -6.19 -3.17
N PHE A 164 12.15 -6.38 -2.76
CA PHE A 164 11.75 -7.46 -1.87
C PHE A 164 11.96 -8.84 -2.51
N MET A 165 11.53 -9.01 -3.76
CA MET A 165 11.75 -10.24 -4.54
C MET A 165 13.25 -10.55 -4.69
N TYR A 166 14.08 -9.54 -4.97
CA TYR A 166 15.53 -9.70 -5.02
C TYR A 166 16.09 -10.31 -3.73
N PHE A 167 15.64 -9.85 -2.56
CA PHE A 167 16.11 -10.38 -1.28
C PHE A 167 15.62 -11.81 -0.99
N ILE A 168 14.45 -12.19 -1.48
CA ILE A 168 13.96 -13.57 -1.36
C ILE A 168 14.74 -14.50 -2.30
N ILE A 169 14.92 -14.13 -3.56
CA ILE A 169 15.64 -14.92 -4.57
C ILE A 169 17.08 -15.18 -4.13
N ASN A 170 17.74 -14.16 -3.59
CA ASN A 170 19.11 -14.27 -3.10
C ASN A 170 19.22 -14.81 -1.66
N GLU A 171 18.14 -15.39 -1.11
CA GLU A 171 18.08 -16.02 0.22
C GLU A 171 18.50 -15.09 1.37
N ARG A 172 18.44 -13.79 1.16
CA ARG A 172 18.72 -12.77 2.20
C ARG A 172 17.58 -12.65 3.19
N VAL A 173 16.36 -12.91 2.74
CA VAL A 173 15.14 -12.98 3.54
C VAL A 173 14.74 -14.44 3.69
N LYS A 174 14.74 -14.95 4.93
CA LYS A 174 14.50 -16.36 5.26
C LYS A 174 13.02 -16.71 5.26
N VAL A 175 12.40 -16.70 4.09
CA VAL A 175 10.99 -17.07 3.89
C VAL A 175 10.87 -18.09 2.74
N SER A 176 9.70 -18.69 2.59
CA SER A 176 9.42 -19.56 1.45
C SER A 176 9.42 -18.76 0.14
N LYS A 177 9.81 -19.38 -0.97
CA LYS A 177 9.75 -18.76 -2.30
C LYS A 177 8.33 -18.35 -2.72
N ILE A 178 7.30 -18.97 -2.17
CA ILE A 178 5.91 -18.55 -2.39
C ILE A 178 5.66 -17.09 -1.96
N CYS A 179 6.47 -16.58 -1.01
CA CYS A 179 6.39 -15.19 -0.59
C CYS A 179 6.83 -14.19 -1.66
N LEU A 180 7.37 -14.66 -2.81
CA LEU A 180 7.56 -13.83 -4.01
C LEU A 180 6.23 -13.25 -4.52
N LEU A 181 5.12 -13.95 -4.28
CA LEU A 181 3.77 -13.48 -4.62
C LEU A 181 3.21 -12.48 -3.60
N PHE A 182 3.80 -12.38 -2.41
CA PHE A 182 3.31 -11.56 -1.30
C PHE A 182 3.91 -10.16 -1.36
N ASN A 183 3.56 -9.40 -2.38
CA ASN A 183 4.03 -8.04 -2.56
C ASN A 183 2.97 -7.18 -3.27
N PRO A 184 3.03 -5.83 -3.12
CA PRO A 184 1.98 -4.95 -3.62
C PRO A 184 1.86 -4.94 -5.15
N LEU A 185 2.92 -5.19 -5.91
CA LEU A 185 2.85 -5.22 -7.38
C LEU A 185 2.07 -6.43 -7.89
N VAL A 186 2.33 -7.62 -7.33
CA VAL A 186 1.61 -8.85 -7.70
C VAL A 186 0.14 -8.72 -7.29
N MET A 187 -0.13 -8.20 -6.09
CA MET A 187 -1.51 -7.99 -5.62
C MET A 187 -2.23 -6.95 -6.46
N PHE A 188 -1.59 -5.88 -6.88
CA PHE A 188 -2.16 -4.93 -7.85
C PHE A 188 -2.54 -5.62 -9.16
N GLY A 189 -1.64 -6.42 -9.75
CA GLY A 189 -1.93 -7.20 -10.95
C GLY A 189 -3.11 -8.16 -10.79
N LEU A 190 -3.19 -8.86 -9.65
CA LEU A 190 -4.35 -9.69 -9.31
C LEU A 190 -5.62 -8.85 -9.17
N GLY A 191 -5.55 -7.67 -8.59
CA GLY A 191 -6.67 -6.73 -8.51
C GLY A 191 -7.20 -6.37 -9.90
N GLU A 192 -6.32 -6.05 -10.85
CA GLU A 192 -6.74 -5.75 -12.21
C GLU A 192 -7.39 -6.98 -12.91
N LEU A 193 -6.86 -8.19 -12.67
CA LEU A 193 -7.50 -9.42 -13.15
C LEU A 193 -8.88 -9.66 -12.54
N LEU A 194 -9.05 -9.39 -11.23
CA LEU A 194 -10.35 -9.49 -10.57
C LEU A 194 -11.38 -8.53 -11.18
N LYS A 195 -10.97 -7.34 -11.60
CA LYS A 195 -11.87 -6.39 -12.28
C LYS A 195 -12.41 -6.92 -13.61
N LEU A 196 -11.63 -7.75 -14.31
CA LEU A 196 -12.06 -8.36 -15.59
C LEU A 196 -13.19 -9.38 -15.41
N THR A 197 -13.36 -9.94 -14.21
CA THR A 197 -14.44 -10.92 -13.94
C THR A 197 -15.83 -10.30 -13.99
N LYS A 198 -15.95 -8.97 -13.87
CA LYS A 198 -17.20 -8.21 -13.76
C LYS A 198 -18.10 -8.67 -12.60
N ILE A 199 -17.61 -9.52 -11.70
CA ILE A 199 -18.33 -9.95 -10.49
C ILE A 199 -18.11 -8.85 -9.44
N TYR A 200 -19.18 -8.13 -9.08
CA TYR A 200 -19.09 -6.90 -8.27
C TYR A 200 -18.32 -7.10 -6.95
N TYR A 201 -18.50 -8.21 -6.23
CA TYR A 201 -17.74 -8.47 -5.01
C TYR A 201 -16.22 -8.56 -5.24
N LEU A 202 -15.80 -9.18 -6.35
CA LEU A 202 -14.39 -9.31 -6.71
C LEU A 202 -13.82 -7.96 -7.19
N VAL A 203 -14.62 -7.19 -7.90
CA VAL A 203 -14.27 -5.84 -8.34
C VAL A 203 -14.13 -4.90 -7.13
N ASP A 204 -15.03 -4.98 -6.16
CA ASP A 204 -14.95 -4.21 -4.91
C ASP A 204 -13.70 -4.58 -4.09
N PHE A 205 -13.38 -5.87 -4.01
CA PHE A 205 -12.19 -6.33 -3.32
C PHE A 205 -10.90 -5.87 -4.02
N ALA A 206 -10.90 -5.76 -5.34
CA ALA A 206 -9.76 -5.29 -6.14
C ALA A 206 -9.28 -3.90 -5.71
N ALA A 207 -10.17 -3.03 -5.22
CA ALA A 207 -9.81 -1.70 -4.73
C ALA A 207 -8.82 -1.74 -3.53
N ALA A 208 -8.87 -2.80 -2.72
CA ALA A 208 -8.05 -2.95 -1.52
C ALA A 208 -6.77 -3.77 -1.76
N MET A 209 -6.48 -4.23 -2.98
CA MET A 209 -5.39 -5.18 -3.25
C MET A 209 -3.99 -4.60 -3.02
N ILE A 210 -3.78 -3.30 -3.24
CA ILE A 210 -2.47 -2.67 -3.01
C ILE A 210 -2.09 -2.71 -1.51
N PRO A 211 -2.91 -2.17 -0.57
CA PRO A 211 -2.61 -2.31 0.86
C PRO A 211 -2.57 -3.77 1.33
N PHE A 212 -3.36 -4.66 0.72
CA PHE A 212 -3.28 -6.09 1.00
C PHE A 212 -1.91 -6.67 0.65
N GLY A 213 -1.33 -6.27 -0.47
CA GLY A 213 0.03 -6.65 -0.85
C GLY A 213 1.09 -6.19 0.18
N PHE A 214 0.95 -4.98 0.70
CA PHE A 214 1.82 -4.50 1.79
C PHE A 214 1.62 -5.28 3.09
N LEU A 215 0.38 -5.64 3.43
CA LEU A 215 0.07 -6.48 4.59
C LEU A 215 0.77 -7.84 4.48
N LEU A 216 0.64 -8.53 3.34
CA LEU A 216 1.28 -9.82 3.09
C LEU A 216 2.80 -9.73 3.11
N MET A 217 3.37 -8.67 2.56
CA MET A 217 4.80 -8.42 2.58
C MET A 217 5.31 -8.22 4.01
N LEU A 218 4.59 -7.48 4.86
CA LEU A 218 4.92 -7.33 6.28
C LEU A 218 4.80 -8.65 7.04
N ALA A 219 3.80 -9.48 6.72
CA ALA A 219 3.66 -10.83 7.29
C ALA A 219 4.87 -11.71 6.96
N ALA A 220 5.31 -11.71 5.70
CA ALA A 220 6.54 -12.39 5.30
C ALA A 220 7.77 -11.83 6.03
N GLY A 221 7.87 -10.51 6.17
CA GLY A 221 8.90 -9.84 6.97
C GLY A 221 8.91 -10.28 8.44
N MET A 222 7.74 -10.45 9.04
CA MET A 222 7.60 -10.93 10.41
C MET A 222 8.12 -12.37 10.57
N VAL A 223 7.79 -13.26 9.62
CA VAL A 223 8.34 -14.63 9.58
C VAL A 223 9.86 -14.60 9.48
N HIS A 224 10.41 -13.71 8.65
CA HIS A 224 11.86 -13.54 8.55
C HIS A 224 12.49 -13.11 9.89
N VAL A 225 11.93 -12.10 10.54
CA VAL A 225 12.40 -11.62 11.86
C VAL A 225 12.32 -12.74 12.92
N ALA A 226 11.25 -13.55 12.87
CA ALA A 226 11.10 -14.71 13.78
C ALA A 226 12.24 -15.73 13.64
N LYS A 227 12.79 -15.90 12.44
CA LYS A 227 13.93 -16.81 12.15
C LYS A 227 15.30 -16.17 12.35
N MET A 228 15.39 -14.86 12.67
CA MET A 228 16.66 -14.21 12.95
C MET A 228 17.23 -14.62 14.31
N PRO A 229 18.56 -14.85 14.41
CA PRO A 229 19.20 -15.11 15.70
C PRO A 229 19.13 -13.88 16.62
N VAL A 230 18.85 -14.12 17.89
CA VAL A 230 18.93 -13.10 18.93
C VAL A 230 20.42 -12.80 19.18
N ALA A 231 20.81 -11.54 19.05
CA ALA A 231 22.17 -11.15 19.38
C ALA A 231 22.39 -11.32 20.89
N ARG A 232 23.17 -12.34 21.29
CA ARG A 232 23.62 -12.50 22.68
C ARG A 232 24.40 -11.25 23.08
N ARG A 233 24.00 -10.59 24.17
CA ARG A 233 24.83 -9.59 24.83
C ARG A 233 26.15 -10.27 25.20
N ARG A 234 27.26 -9.97 24.51
CA ARG A 234 28.59 -10.26 25.07
C ARG A 234 28.63 -9.47 26.38
N ARG A 235 28.57 -10.18 27.52
CA ARG A 235 29.00 -9.62 28.79
C ARG A 235 30.45 -9.17 28.53
N ARG A 236 30.71 -7.88 28.58
CA ARG A 236 32.05 -7.40 28.82
C ARG A 236 32.39 -7.87 30.24
N THR A 237 33.18 -8.91 30.34
CA THR A 237 33.92 -9.20 31.56
C THR A 237 35.00 -8.11 31.59
N GLU A 238 34.79 -7.12 32.39
CA GLU A 238 35.81 -6.21 32.89
C GLU A 238 36.64 -7.01 33.93
#